data_0a65284772a67ed2c3284def0c3607cb
#
_entry.id   0a65284772a67ed2c3284def0c3607cb
#
_cell.length_a   1.000
_cell.length_b   1.000
_cell.length_c   1.000
_cell.angle_alpha   90.00
_cell.angle_beta   90.00
_cell.angle_gamma   90.00
#
_symmetry.space_group_name_H-M   'P 1'
#
loop_
_entity.id
_entity.type
_entity.pdbx_description
1 polymer ?
#
loop_
_entity_poly.entity_id
_entity_poly.type
_entity_poly.pdbx_seq_one_letter_code
_entity_poly.pdbx_strand_id
1 'polypeptide(L)'
;MAAEWTDLVDPGRDEFLHVLGIPLDPETIEILAEPAGDGRSIRPRCEGHGGYVLAVLSYAMARRDGRAAYLELDLVATPTAVLTIRKTGSEGMLAPIDGTAARVEAGAEPAALFQGAVDDAADAFLERVDGLYEAIDDLESDLDHMPGHDVRRRIAVLRNELLHARRASTATRGVARRVVDGRLEIGHSELFPADSEARFVDTYETLVRVTEELDVARDLLGSVRDYCQAKIAEQQNEVGKKLTVIASLVLVPSFIVGFYGQNFAGEFRAWFWGFGVSLGLILATTVVQLALFRWRRWI
;
A
#
# COMPACT_ATOMS: atom_id res chain seq x y z
N MET A 1 8.26 -40.57 5.77
CA MET A 1 9.17 -40.55 6.97
C MET A 1 9.12 -39.13 7.52
N ALA A 2 9.10 -38.94 8.85
CA ALA A 2 9.16 -37.59 9.42
C ALA A 2 10.39 -36.86 8.91
N ALA A 3 10.23 -35.57 8.54
CA ALA A 3 11.33 -34.75 8.05
C ALA A 3 12.31 -34.42 9.19
N GLU A 4 13.60 -34.44 8.89
CA GLU A 4 14.57 -33.76 9.71
C GLU A 4 14.49 -32.26 9.46
N TRP A 5 14.25 -31.46 10.51
CA TRP A 5 14.11 -30.02 10.39
C TRP A 5 15.11 -29.26 11.25
N THR A 6 15.75 -28.28 10.65
CA THR A 6 16.67 -27.37 11.34
C THR A 6 16.26 -25.93 11.02
N ASP A 7 16.17 -25.09 12.07
CA ASP A 7 15.93 -23.65 11.93
C ASP A 7 17.15 -22.86 12.40
N LEU A 8 17.63 -21.96 11.58
CA LEU A 8 18.78 -21.09 11.87
C LEU A 8 18.36 -19.61 11.74
N VAL A 9 18.97 -18.77 12.56
CA VAL A 9 18.76 -17.31 12.54
C VAL A 9 20.09 -16.64 12.20
N ASP A 10 20.11 -15.89 11.09
CA ASP A 10 21.30 -15.17 10.60
C ASP A 10 22.60 -16.02 10.63
N PRO A 11 22.58 -17.26 10.09
CA PRO A 11 23.73 -18.15 10.23
C PRO A 11 24.93 -17.66 9.43
N GLY A 12 26.12 -17.90 9.95
CA GLY A 12 27.36 -17.83 9.18
C GLY A 12 27.46 -18.94 8.13
N ARG A 13 28.31 -18.77 7.11
CA ARG A 13 28.46 -19.74 6.01
C ARG A 13 28.72 -21.14 6.47
N ASP A 14 29.54 -21.33 7.51
CA ASP A 14 29.95 -22.64 7.98
C ASP A 14 28.84 -23.37 8.76
N GLU A 15 27.86 -22.68 9.28
CA GLU A 15 26.83 -23.25 10.15
C GLU A 15 25.83 -24.12 9.40
N PHE A 16 25.49 -23.77 8.14
CA PHE A 16 24.48 -24.49 7.36
C PHE A 16 25.05 -25.46 6.32
N LEU A 17 26.36 -25.39 6.02
CA LEU A 17 26.98 -26.24 4.98
C LEU A 17 26.87 -27.73 5.23
N HIS A 18 26.79 -28.14 6.49
CA HIS A 18 26.77 -29.56 6.88
C HIS A 18 25.38 -30.06 7.32
N VAL A 19 24.40 -29.17 7.43
CA VAL A 19 23.09 -29.49 8.01
C VAL A 19 22.31 -30.49 7.15
N LEU A 20 22.36 -30.33 5.82
CA LEU A 20 21.56 -31.14 4.90
C LEU A 20 22.28 -32.39 4.38
N GLY A 21 23.57 -32.55 4.72
CA GLY A 21 24.37 -33.70 4.27
C GLY A 21 24.60 -33.78 2.75
N ILE A 22 24.28 -32.70 2.01
CA ILE A 22 24.46 -32.58 0.56
C ILE A 22 25.27 -31.33 0.24
N PRO A 23 26.03 -31.33 -0.85
CA PRO A 23 26.72 -30.13 -1.30
C PRO A 23 25.69 -29.11 -1.85
N LEU A 24 25.80 -27.86 -1.39
CA LEU A 24 25.02 -26.72 -1.91
C LEU A 24 25.83 -26.01 -3.01
N ASP A 25 25.13 -25.47 -4.00
CA ASP A 25 25.75 -24.66 -5.03
C ASP A 25 26.30 -23.34 -4.46
N PRO A 26 27.41 -22.81 -5.02
CA PRO A 26 28.01 -21.57 -4.55
C PRO A 26 27.02 -20.38 -4.51
N GLU A 27 26.12 -20.29 -5.49
CA GLU A 27 25.09 -19.24 -5.53
C GLU A 27 24.08 -19.38 -4.39
N THR A 28 23.62 -20.62 -4.11
CA THR A 28 22.77 -20.91 -2.95
C THR A 28 23.44 -20.50 -1.65
N ILE A 29 24.74 -20.83 -1.48
CA ILE A 29 25.50 -20.46 -0.28
C ILE A 29 25.57 -18.93 -0.11
N GLU A 30 25.75 -18.19 -1.20
CA GLU A 30 25.76 -16.72 -1.15
C GLU A 30 24.40 -16.17 -0.73
N ILE A 31 23.30 -16.69 -1.29
CA ILE A 31 21.93 -16.29 -0.96
C ILE A 31 21.65 -16.52 0.52
N LEU A 32 21.94 -17.73 1.01
CA LEU A 32 21.67 -18.12 2.41
C LEU A 32 22.51 -17.33 3.42
N ALA A 33 23.74 -16.96 3.07
CA ALA A 33 24.64 -16.18 3.92
C ALA A 33 24.45 -14.66 3.81
N GLU A 34 23.69 -14.17 2.81
CA GLU A 34 23.43 -12.73 2.68
C GLU A 34 22.52 -12.25 3.80
N PRO A 35 22.89 -11.17 4.53
CA PRO A 35 22.05 -10.64 5.58
C PRO A 35 20.74 -10.09 5.00
N ALA A 36 19.69 -10.05 5.82
CA ALA A 36 18.42 -9.47 5.40
C ALA A 36 18.60 -8.04 4.90
N GLY A 37 18.03 -7.75 3.74
CA GLY A 37 17.91 -6.40 3.24
C GLY A 37 16.89 -5.56 4.03
N ASP A 38 16.62 -4.36 3.56
CA ASP A 38 15.62 -3.44 4.15
C ASP A 38 14.15 -3.91 3.99
N GLY A 39 13.92 -5.18 3.68
CA GLY A 39 12.62 -5.80 3.36
C GLY A 39 12.09 -5.42 1.97
N ARG A 40 12.65 -4.40 1.33
CA ARG A 40 12.29 -3.97 -0.04
C ARG A 40 13.14 -4.66 -1.10
N SER A 41 14.24 -5.23 -0.71
CA SER A 41 15.21 -5.93 -1.57
C SER A 41 14.98 -7.44 -1.63
N ILE A 42 14.09 -8.00 -0.78
CA ILE A 42 13.76 -9.43 -0.84
C ILE A 42 13.27 -9.79 -2.23
N ARG A 43 13.89 -10.81 -2.82
CA ARG A 43 13.54 -11.34 -4.15
C ARG A 43 13.08 -12.78 -4.03
N PRO A 44 11.79 -13.01 -3.71
CA PRO A 44 11.24 -14.36 -3.66
C PRO A 44 11.54 -15.13 -4.93
N ARG A 45 12.08 -16.34 -4.76
CA ARG A 45 12.47 -17.23 -5.84
C ARG A 45 12.29 -18.69 -5.41
N CYS A 46 12.21 -19.58 -6.37
CA CYS A 46 12.22 -21.01 -6.12
C CYS A 46 13.05 -21.67 -7.23
N GLU A 47 14.06 -22.43 -6.86
CA GLU A 47 15.02 -23.01 -7.79
C GLU A 47 15.33 -24.46 -7.40
N GLY A 48 15.33 -25.36 -8.40
CA GLY A 48 15.73 -26.76 -8.21
C GLY A 48 17.20 -26.95 -8.56
N HIS A 49 17.92 -27.66 -7.71
CA HIS A 49 19.36 -27.91 -7.83
C HIS A 49 19.66 -29.42 -7.74
N GLY A 50 19.02 -30.22 -8.59
CA GLY A 50 19.30 -31.66 -8.72
C GLY A 50 19.07 -32.51 -7.45
N GLY A 51 19.52 -32.09 -6.28
CA GLY A 51 19.34 -32.80 -4.99
C GLY A 51 18.50 -32.04 -3.97
N TYR A 52 18.19 -30.77 -4.21
CA TYR A 52 17.41 -29.93 -3.30
C TYR A 52 16.65 -28.85 -4.05
N VAL A 53 15.69 -28.25 -3.36
CA VAL A 53 14.98 -27.05 -3.79
C VAL A 53 15.31 -25.92 -2.83
N LEU A 54 15.73 -24.78 -3.38
CA LEU A 54 15.85 -23.51 -2.67
C LEU A 54 14.59 -22.70 -2.89
N ALA A 55 13.98 -22.15 -1.83
CA ALA A 55 13.00 -21.08 -1.93
C ALA A 55 13.38 -19.91 -1.02
N VAL A 56 13.21 -18.70 -1.53
CA VAL A 56 13.26 -17.46 -0.76
C VAL A 56 11.84 -16.93 -0.70
N LEU A 57 11.31 -16.76 0.50
CA LEU A 57 9.96 -16.28 0.75
C LEU A 57 9.98 -14.88 1.39
N SER A 58 8.91 -14.14 1.18
CA SER A 58 8.65 -12.88 1.88
C SER A 58 7.39 -13.04 2.73
N TYR A 59 7.49 -12.72 4.00
CA TYR A 59 6.38 -12.66 4.95
C TYR A 59 5.99 -11.22 5.20
N ALA A 60 4.70 -10.90 5.09
CA ALA A 60 4.17 -9.60 5.45
C ALA A 60 3.68 -9.62 6.90
N MET A 61 4.28 -8.84 7.77
CA MET A 61 3.88 -8.73 9.17
C MET A 61 3.52 -7.31 9.54
N ALA A 62 2.50 -7.15 10.38
CA ALA A 62 2.13 -5.85 10.92
C ALA A 62 3.18 -5.38 11.94
N ARG A 63 3.68 -4.15 11.79
CA ARG A 63 4.51 -3.46 12.77
C ARG A 63 3.66 -2.71 13.77
N ARG A 64 4.25 -2.34 14.91
CA ARG A 64 3.58 -1.54 15.96
C ARG A 64 3.10 -0.16 15.47
N ASP A 65 3.70 0.38 14.42
CA ASP A 65 3.32 1.65 13.80
C ASP A 65 2.22 1.52 12.72
N GLY A 66 1.63 0.33 12.57
CA GLY A 66 0.58 0.02 11.58
C GLY A 66 1.10 -0.22 10.16
N ARG A 67 2.42 -0.08 9.92
CA ARG A 67 3.04 -0.40 8.63
C ARG A 67 3.34 -1.89 8.52
N ALA A 68 3.62 -2.36 7.31
CA ALA A 68 4.12 -3.70 7.10
C ALA A 68 5.65 -3.76 7.23
N ALA A 69 6.14 -4.81 7.90
CA ALA A 69 7.48 -5.32 7.71
C ALA A 69 7.41 -6.51 6.74
N TYR A 70 8.36 -6.56 5.82
CA TYR A 70 8.54 -7.72 4.95
C TYR A 70 9.79 -8.45 5.42
N LEU A 71 9.61 -9.70 5.84
CA LEU A 71 10.63 -10.52 6.46
C LEU A 71 11.02 -11.66 5.53
N GLU A 72 12.30 -11.97 5.46
CA GLU A 72 12.85 -13.01 4.60
C GLU A 72 12.93 -14.33 5.35
N LEU A 73 12.42 -15.38 4.70
CA LEU A 73 12.56 -16.75 5.12
C LEU A 73 13.12 -17.57 3.95
N ASP A 74 14.30 -18.10 4.10
CA ASP A 74 14.89 -19.01 3.13
C ASP A 74 14.60 -20.45 3.54
N LEU A 75 14.28 -21.26 2.54
CA LEU A 75 13.96 -22.68 2.70
C LEU A 75 14.86 -23.49 1.77
N VAL A 76 15.52 -24.51 2.31
CA VAL A 76 16.17 -25.55 1.50
C VAL A 76 15.54 -26.88 1.85
N ALA A 77 14.92 -27.52 0.87
CA ALA A 77 14.25 -28.81 1.07
C ALA A 77 14.92 -29.90 0.26
N THR A 78 15.13 -31.03 0.90
CA THR A 78 15.56 -32.31 0.31
C THR A 78 14.46 -33.35 0.50
N PRO A 79 14.54 -34.55 -0.08
CA PRO A 79 13.56 -35.60 0.14
C PRO A 79 13.45 -36.07 1.61
N THR A 80 14.43 -35.73 2.47
CA THR A 80 14.50 -36.23 3.86
C THR A 80 14.58 -35.12 4.90
N ALA A 81 15.00 -33.91 4.53
CA ALA A 81 15.25 -32.81 5.46
C ALA A 81 14.80 -31.45 4.91
N VAL A 82 14.50 -30.54 5.83
CA VAL A 82 14.21 -29.14 5.53
C VAL A 82 15.07 -28.25 6.43
N LEU A 83 15.72 -27.27 5.83
CA LEU A 83 16.42 -26.19 6.51
C LEU A 83 15.65 -24.91 6.32
N THR A 84 15.34 -24.23 7.42
CA THR A 84 14.82 -22.87 7.41
C THR A 84 15.89 -21.90 7.89
N ILE A 85 16.05 -20.78 7.18
CA ILE A 85 16.93 -19.69 7.60
C ILE A 85 16.08 -18.44 7.70
N ARG A 86 15.99 -17.88 8.91
CA ARG A 86 15.29 -16.63 9.20
C ARG A 86 16.30 -15.51 9.28
N LYS A 87 16.12 -14.51 8.46
CA LYS A 87 16.97 -13.33 8.46
C LYS A 87 16.32 -12.23 9.30
N THR A 88 17.09 -11.64 10.19
CA THR A 88 16.62 -10.57 11.08
C THR A 88 16.32 -9.33 10.26
N GLY A 89 15.03 -8.99 10.16
CA GLY A 89 14.54 -7.79 9.48
C GLY A 89 14.63 -6.53 10.33
N SER A 90 13.96 -5.48 9.87
CA SER A 90 13.87 -4.22 10.61
C SER A 90 13.29 -4.42 12.02
N GLU A 91 13.82 -3.71 13.01
CA GLU A 91 13.40 -3.77 14.41
C GLU A 91 13.64 -5.13 15.10
N GLY A 92 14.51 -5.98 14.53
CA GLY A 92 14.81 -7.28 15.12
C GLY A 92 13.70 -8.31 14.91
N MET A 93 12.78 -8.08 13.96
CA MET A 93 11.69 -9.01 13.66
C MET A 93 12.20 -10.17 12.83
N LEU A 94 11.62 -11.35 13.07
CA LEU A 94 11.89 -12.59 12.34
C LEU A 94 10.60 -13.12 11.73
N ALA A 95 10.70 -13.79 10.57
CA ALA A 95 9.56 -14.50 10.00
C ALA A 95 9.06 -15.58 11.01
N PRO A 96 7.74 -15.74 11.18
CA PRO A 96 7.18 -16.74 12.07
C PRO A 96 7.45 -18.15 11.52
N ILE A 97 7.66 -19.10 12.41
CA ILE A 97 7.84 -20.52 12.08
C ILE A 97 6.94 -21.43 12.91
N ASP A 98 6.03 -20.87 13.67
CA ASP A 98 5.15 -21.63 14.57
C ASP A 98 4.35 -22.69 13.79
N GLY A 99 3.85 -22.35 12.62
CA GLY A 99 3.16 -23.27 11.72
C GLY A 99 4.08 -24.40 11.24
N THR A 100 5.32 -24.10 10.87
CA THR A 100 6.31 -25.10 10.47
C THR A 100 6.66 -26.02 11.65
N ALA A 101 6.91 -25.45 12.84
CA ALA A 101 7.20 -26.21 14.05
C ALA A 101 6.06 -27.19 14.41
N ALA A 102 4.80 -26.71 14.36
CA ALA A 102 3.65 -27.56 14.62
C ALA A 102 3.51 -28.72 13.60
N ARG A 103 3.81 -28.47 12.33
CA ARG A 103 3.81 -29.52 11.28
C ARG A 103 4.93 -30.55 11.52
N VAL A 104 6.10 -30.12 11.98
CA VAL A 104 7.21 -31.02 12.35
C VAL A 104 6.80 -31.90 13.53
N GLU A 105 6.22 -31.35 14.58
CA GLU A 105 5.70 -32.12 15.74
C GLU A 105 4.64 -33.14 15.32
N ALA A 106 3.83 -32.82 14.30
CA ALA A 106 2.85 -33.73 13.71
C ALA A 106 3.47 -34.81 12.80
N GLY A 107 4.80 -34.80 12.61
CA GLY A 107 5.50 -35.78 11.78
C GLY A 107 5.35 -35.56 10.28
N ALA A 108 5.18 -34.34 9.82
CA ALA A 108 5.03 -34.02 8.42
C ALA A 108 6.27 -34.38 7.58
N GLU A 109 6.03 -34.66 6.30
CA GLU A 109 7.10 -34.92 5.34
C GLU A 109 7.68 -33.59 4.79
N PRO A 110 8.91 -33.60 4.22
CA PRO A 110 9.58 -32.39 3.74
C PRO A 110 8.73 -31.57 2.77
N ALA A 111 8.04 -32.20 1.83
CA ALA A 111 7.14 -31.54 0.90
C ALA A 111 6.00 -30.77 1.60
N ALA A 112 5.45 -31.36 2.67
CA ALA A 112 4.38 -30.73 3.45
C ALA A 112 4.89 -29.55 4.30
N LEU A 113 6.14 -29.62 4.81
CA LEU A 113 6.77 -28.51 5.51
C LEU A 113 7.05 -27.35 4.55
N PHE A 114 7.58 -27.65 3.37
CA PHE A 114 7.85 -26.63 2.36
C PHE A 114 6.54 -25.96 1.88
N GLN A 115 5.53 -26.76 1.53
CA GLN A 115 4.23 -26.23 1.12
C GLN A 115 3.60 -25.39 2.22
N GLY A 116 3.63 -25.88 3.48
CA GLY A 116 3.06 -25.16 4.60
C GLY A 116 3.74 -23.82 4.86
N ALA A 117 5.06 -23.69 4.65
CA ALA A 117 5.74 -22.42 4.78
C ALA A 117 5.34 -21.41 3.68
N VAL A 118 5.09 -21.88 2.44
CA VAL A 118 4.55 -21.03 1.36
C VAL A 118 3.11 -20.62 1.64
N ASP A 119 2.31 -21.50 2.22
CA ASP A 119 0.92 -21.28 2.61
C ASP A 119 0.83 -20.26 3.76
N ASP A 120 1.62 -20.43 4.80
CA ASP A 120 1.73 -19.46 5.90
C ASP A 120 2.13 -18.06 5.39
N ALA A 121 3.00 -17.99 4.37
CA ALA A 121 3.35 -16.72 3.73
C ALA A 121 2.16 -16.13 2.95
N ALA A 122 1.35 -16.96 2.28
CA ALA A 122 0.15 -16.53 1.57
C ALA A 122 -0.91 -15.96 2.53
N ASP A 123 -1.12 -16.65 3.67
CA ASP A 123 -2.04 -16.20 4.72
C ASP A 123 -1.60 -14.87 5.34
N ALA A 124 -0.30 -14.69 5.56
CA ALA A 124 0.25 -13.41 6.03
C ALA A 124 -0.02 -12.24 5.04
N PHE A 125 -0.04 -12.52 3.74
CA PHE A 125 -0.45 -11.52 2.75
C PHE A 125 -1.95 -11.25 2.77
N LEU A 126 -2.83 -12.24 3.00
CA LEU A 126 -4.26 -12.04 3.18
C LEU A 126 -4.55 -11.13 4.38
N GLU A 127 -3.97 -11.44 5.53
CA GLU A 127 -4.10 -10.61 6.73
C GLU A 127 -3.62 -9.17 6.46
N ARG A 128 -2.54 -9.00 5.69
CA ARG A 128 -2.07 -7.67 5.30
C ARG A 128 -3.05 -6.94 4.40
N VAL A 129 -3.71 -7.62 3.47
CA VAL A 129 -4.75 -7.04 2.61
C VAL A 129 -5.91 -6.53 3.45
N ASP A 130 -6.41 -7.32 4.39
CA ASP A 130 -7.49 -6.94 5.30
C ASP A 130 -7.12 -5.67 6.09
N GLY A 131 -5.92 -5.61 6.66
CA GLY A 131 -5.44 -4.41 7.35
C GLY A 131 -5.25 -3.19 6.43
N LEU A 132 -5.04 -3.37 5.13
CA LEU A 132 -5.00 -2.26 4.18
C LEU A 132 -6.41 -1.75 3.85
N TYR A 133 -7.41 -2.64 3.75
CA TYR A 133 -8.81 -2.25 3.60
C TYR A 133 -9.28 -1.44 4.82
N GLU A 134 -9.05 -1.92 6.04
CA GLU A 134 -9.38 -1.19 7.26
C GLU A 134 -8.73 0.21 7.29
N ALA A 135 -7.45 0.31 6.91
CA ALA A 135 -6.75 1.59 6.88
C ALA A 135 -7.27 2.56 5.81
N ILE A 136 -7.84 2.05 4.71
CA ILE A 136 -8.49 2.86 3.67
C ILE A 136 -9.86 3.33 4.15
N ASP A 137 -10.66 2.46 4.78
CA ASP A 137 -11.98 2.79 5.35
C ASP A 137 -11.85 3.83 6.47
N ASP A 138 -10.88 3.68 7.36
CA ASP A 138 -10.53 4.66 8.38
C ASP A 138 -10.19 6.02 7.76
N LEU A 139 -9.39 6.02 6.68
CA LEU A 139 -9.04 7.25 5.99
C LEU A 139 -10.27 7.91 5.37
N GLU A 140 -11.17 7.13 4.76
CA GLU A 140 -12.42 7.63 4.18
C GLU A 140 -13.32 8.28 5.24
N SER A 141 -13.47 7.62 6.39
CA SER A 141 -14.25 8.11 7.52
C SER A 141 -13.70 9.42 8.12
N ASP A 142 -12.38 9.58 8.12
CA ASP A 142 -11.68 10.73 8.67
C ASP A 142 -11.60 11.93 7.72
N LEU A 143 -11.96 11.79 6.43
CA LEU A 143 -11.77 12.83 5.39
C LEU A 143 -12.38 14.18 5.74
N ASP A 144 -13.51 14.19 6.46
CA ASP A 144 -14.23 15.40 6.80
C ASP A 144 -13.63 16.15 8.01
N HIS A 145 -12.86 15.44 8.82
CA HIS A 145 -12.32 15.95 10.09
C HIS A 145 -10.80 16.20 10.03
N MET A 146 -10.12 15.61 9.05
CA MET A 146 -8.66 15.67 8.94
C MET A 146 -8.19 16.84 8.04
N PRO A 147 -7.09 17.54 8.42
CA PRO A 147 -6.47 18.54 7.56
C PRO A 147 -6.03 17.93 6.22
N GLY A 148 -6.24 18.63 5.11
CA GLY A 148 -5.97 18.11 3.76
C GLY A 148 -4.50 17.70 3.50
N HIS A 149 -3.53 18.24 4.27
CA HIS A 149 -2.13 17.82 4.17
C HIS A 149 -1.89 16.44 4.81
N ASP A 150 -2.59 16.13 5.90
CA ASP A 150 -2.53 14.83 6.56
C ASP A 150 -3.20 13.75 5.74
N VAL A 151 -4.35 14.07 5.12
CA VAL A 151 -5.02 13.17 4.15
C VAL A 151 -4.06 12.80 3.02
N ARG A 152 -3.40 13.78 2.39
CA ARG A 152 -2.44 13.51 1.31
C ARG A 152 -1.27 12.66 1.77
N ARG A 153 -0.76 12.90 2.98
CA ARG A 153 0.32 12.11 3.57
C ARG A 153 -0.12 10.66 3.79
N ARG A 154 -1.33 10.45 4.32
CA ARG A 154 -1.88 9.12 4.59
C ARG A 154 -2.14 8.34 3.30
N ILE A 155 -2.70 8.99 2.26
CA ILE A 155 -2.83 8.42 0.91
C ILE A 155 -1.47 7.99 0.35
N ALA A 156 -0.42 8.82 0.48
CA ALA A 156 0.90 8.48 -0.03
C ALA A 156 1.52 7.27 0.70
N VAL A 157 1.31 7.16 2.02
CA VAL A 157 1.76 6.02 2.82
C VAL A 157 1.04 4.75 2.36
N LEU A 158 -0.30 4.74 2.32
CA LEU A 158 -1.09 3.59 1.91
C LEU A 158 -0.77 3.14 0.47
N ARG A 159 -0.58 4.09 -0.44
CA ARG A 159 -0.15 3.78 -1.81
C ARG A 159 1.19 3.02 -1.85
N ASN A 160 2.16 3.46 -1.05
CA ASN A 160 3.45 2.79 -0.99
C ASN A 160 3.32 1.39 -0.38
N GLU A 161 2.51 1.23 0.66
CA GLU A 161 2.22 -0.07 1.28
C GLU A 161 1.60 -1.04 0.26
N LEU A 162 0.56 -0.61 -0.46
CA LEU A 162 -0.08 -1.40 -1.53
C LEU A 162 0.92 -1.83 -2.61
N LEU A 163 1.82 -0.94 -3.03
CA LEU A 163 2.83 -1.26 -4.03
C LEU A 163 3.85 -2.28 -3.52
N HIS A 164 4.25 -2.20 -2.25
CA HIS A 164 5.16 -3.16 -1.65
C HIS A 164 4.49 -4.52 -1.46
N ALA A 165 3.29 -4.56 -0.89
CA ALA A 165 2.51 -5.79 -0.73
C ALA A 165 2.33 -6.50 -2.07
N ARG A 166 1.95 -5.77 -3.12
CA ARG A 166 1.76 -6.33 -4.46
C ARG A 166 3.04 -6.91 -5.07
N ARG A 167 4.17 -6.24 -4.91
CA ARG A 167 5.46 -6.74 -5.41
C ARG A 167 5.86 -8.03 -4.70
N ALA A 168 5.78 -8.05 -3.37
CA ALA A 168 6.15 -9.18 -2.56
C ALA A 168 5.22 -10.39 -2.80
N SER A 169 3.90 -10.20 -2.80
CA SER A 169 2.93 -11.26 -3.05
C SER A 169 3.04 -11.83 -4.47
N THR A 170 3.25 -10.98 -5.50
CA THR A 170 3.45 -11.44 -6.88
C THR A 170 4.70 -12.30 -7.01
N ALA A 171 5.79 -11.95 -6.32
CA ALA A 171 7.02 -12.73 -6.34
C ALA A 171 6.85 -14.06 -5.58
N THR A 172 6.18 -14.07 -4.41
CA THR A 172 5.85 -15.28 -3.64
C THR A 172 4.90 -16.19 -4.44
N ARG A 173 3.93 -15.65 -5.18
CA ARG A 173 3.10 -16.41 -6.12
C ARG A 173 3.95 -17.13 -7.17
N GLY A 174 5.04 -16.51 -7.63
CA GLY A 174 5.99 -17.13 -8.55
C GLY A 174 6.65 -18.38 -7.97
N VAL A 175 6.86 -18.45 -6.65
CA VAL A 175 7.35 -19.65 -5.95
C VAL A 175 6.35 -20.80 -6.07
N ALA A 176 5.10 -20.58 -5.64
CA ALA A 176 4.04 -21.59 -5.73
C ALA A 176 3.82 -22.06 -7.19
N ARG A 177 3.82 -21.13 -8.15
CA ARG A 177 3.65 -21.46 -9.56
C ARG A 177 4.73 -22.39 -10.11
N ARG A 178 6.00 -22.23 -9.72
CA ARG A 178 7.08 -23.08 -10.20
C ARG A 178 6.90 -24.55 -9.80
N VAL A 179 6.33 -24.78 -8.61
CA VAL A 179 5.98 -26.14 -8.16
C VAL A 179 4.82 -26.67 -8.98
N VAL A 180 3.72 -25.91 -9.10
CA VAL A 180 2.51 -26.31 -9.86
C VAL A 180 2.82 -26.57 -11.33
N ASP A 181 3.69 -25.77 -11.95
CA ASP A 181 4.08 -25.96 -13.37
C ASP A 181 5.06 -27.13 -13.58
N GLY A 182 5.51 -27.82 -12.52
CA GLY A 182 6.50 -28.91 -12.59
C GLY A 182 7.88 -28.47 -13.10
N ARG A 183 8.21 -27.17 -12.96
CA ARG A 183 9.44 -26.57 -13.52
C ARG A 183 10.66 -26.67 -12.60
N LEU A 184 10.57 -27.44 -11.53
CA LEU A 184 11.68 -27.66 -10.64
C LEU A 184 12.44 -28.91 -11.10
N GLU A 185 13.67 -28.72 -11.58
CA GLU A 185 14.59 -29.81 -11.87
C GLU A 185 15.09 -30.39 -10.54
N ILE A 186 14.34 -31.35 -10.01
CA ILE A 186 14.77 -32.17 -8.90
C ILE A 186 15.15 -33.52 -9.51
N GLY A 187 16.39 -33.93 -9.42
CA GLY A 187 16.89 -35.16 -10.01
C GLY A 187 15.97 -36.37 -9.78
N HIS A 188 16.39 -37.57 -9.78
CA HIS A 188 15.57 -38.83 -9.73
C HIS A 188 14.69 -39.05 -8.48
N SER A 189 14.48 -38.05 -7.61
CA SER A 189 13.63 -38.16 -6.42
C SER A 189 12.48 -37.15 -6.50
N GLU A 190 11.26 -37.66 -6.41
CA GLU A 190 10.04 -36.85 -6.29
C GLU A 190 10.01 -36.15 -4.91
N LEU A 191 10.48 -34.93 -4.82
CA LEU A 191 10.32 -34.13 -3.60
C LEU A 191 8.86 -33.75 -3.40
N PHE A 192 8.14 -33.50 -4.49
CA PHE A 192 6.72 -33.11 -4.48
C PHE A 192 5.87 -34.22 -5.11
N PRO A 193 5.28 -35.14 -4.33
CA PRO A 193 4.31 -36.11 -4.85
C PRO A 193 3.02 -35.41 -5.30
N ALA A 194 2.23 -36.05 -6.14
CA ALA A 194 1.00 -35.50 -6.74
C ALA A 194 0.00 -34.87 -5.72
N ASP A 195 -0.11 -35.44 -4.53
CA ASP A 195 -0.94 -34.89 -3.45
C ASP A 195 -0.40 -33.55 -2.91
N SER A 196 0.91 -33.33 -2.97
CA SER A 196 1.52 -32.05 -2.61
C SER A 196 1.30 -31.00 -3.68
N GLU A 197 1.36 -31.39 -4.97
CA GLU A 197 1.06 -30.47 -6.08
C GLU A 197 -0.34 -29.89 -5.96
N ALA A 198 -1.35 -30.72 -5.62
CA ALA A 198 -2.72 -30.25 -5.42
C ALA A 198 -2.83 -29.15 -4.35
N ARG A 199 -2.12 -29.31 -3.22
CA ARG A 199 -2.06 -28.28 -2.16
C ARG A 199 -1.35 -27.00 -2.59
N PHE A 200 -0.34 -27.09 -3.47
CA PHE A 200 0.27 -25.89 -4.04
C PHE A 200 -0.64 -25.14 -4.99
N VAL A 201 -1.59 -25.82 -5.66
CA VAL A 201 -2.64 -25.16 -6.45
C VAL A 201 -3.49 -24.24 -5.56
N ASP A 202 -3.95 -24.73 -4.40
CA ASP A 202 -4.74 -23.95 -3.45
C ASP A 202 -3.97 -22.72 -2.95
N THR A 203 -2.70 -22.90 -2.56
CA THR A 203 -1.82 -21.80 -2.14
C THR A 203 -1.58 -20.78 -3.28
N TYR A 204 -1.41 -21.28 -4.51
CA TYR A 204 -1.27 -20.42 -5.69
C TYR A 204 -2.55 -19.60 -5.94
N GLU A 205 -3.74 -20.21 -5.85
CA GLU A 205 -5.02 -19.52 -5.99
C GLU A 205 -5.22 -18.47 -4.90
N THR A 206 -4.83 -18.75 -3.66
CA THR A 206 -4.81 -17.78 -2.56
C THR A 206 -3.95 -16.56 -2.91
N LEU A 207 -2.74 -16.77 -3.43
CA LEU A 207 -1.84 -15.67 -3.84
C LEU A 207 -2.34 -14.92 -5.08
N VAL A 208 -3.09 -15.57 -5.97
CA VAL A 208 -3.80 -14.88 -7.07
C VAL A 208 -4.86 -13.95 -6.48
N ARG A 209 -5.70 -14.45 -5.57
CA ARG A 209 -6.73 -13.64 -4.88
C ARG A 209 -6.11 -12.47 -4.14
N VAL A 210 -5.04 -12.65 -3.39
CA VAL A 210 -4.29 -11.57 -2.74
C VAL A 210 -3.91 -10.47 -3.72
N THR A 211 -3.39 -10.83 -4.90
CA THR A 211 -2.99 -9.83 -5.91
C THR A 211 -4.17 -9.08 -6.50
N GLU A 212 -5.31 -9.75 -6.71
CA GLU A 212 -6.56 -9.14 -7.18
C GLU A 212 -7.15 -8.18 -6.14
N GLU A 213 -7.20 -8.59 -4.88
CA GLU A 213 -7.68 -7.75 -3.78
C GLU A 213 -6.79 -6.52 -3.56
N LEU A 214 -5.47 -6.64 -3.70
CA LEU A 214 -4.56 -5.48 -3.68
C LEU A 214 -4.82 -4.51 -4.83
N ASP A 215 -5.20 -4.99 -6.01
CA ASP A 215 -5.59 -4.12 -7.13
C ASP A 215 -6.92 -3.40 -6.82
N VAL A 216 -7.91 -4.09 -6.23
CA VAL A 216 -9.16 -3.47 -5.76
C VAL A 216 -8.90 -2.42 -4.67
N ALA A 217 -8.09 -2.73 -3.67
CA ALA A 217 -7.72 -1.79 -2.60
C ALA A 217 -7.02 -0.54 -3.17
N ARG A 218 -6.18 -0.70 -4.19
CA ARG A 218 -5.55 0.43 -4.90
C ARG A 218 -6.57 1.31 -5.59
N ASP A 219 -7.57 0.73 -6.23
CA ASP A 219 -8.62 1.47 -6.94
C ASP A 219 -9.55 2.19 -5.95
N LEU A 220 -9.87 1.57 -4.79
CA LEU A 220 -10.56 2.23 -3.68
C LEU A 220 -9.78 3.45 -3.16
N LEU A 221 -8.49 3.30 -2.90
CA LEU A 221 -7.63 4.43 -2.50
C LEU A 221 -7.60 5.53 -3.57
N GLY A 222 -7.69 5.15 -4.85
CA GLY A 222 -7.84 6.07 -5.98
C GLY A 222 -9.13 6.89 -5.86
N SER A 223 -10.25 6.25 -5.54
CA SER A 223 -11.56 6.91 -5.36
C SER A 223 -11.54 7.88 -4.17
N VAL A 224 -10.94 7.50 -3.05
CA VAL A 224 -10.74 8.36 -1.88
C VAL A 224 -9.93 9.61 -2.23
N ARG A 225 -8.85 9.44 -3.00
CA ARG A 225 -8.03 10.55 -3.50
C ARG A 225 -8.84 11.51 -4.38
N ASP A 226 -9.63 10.98 -5.30
CA ASP A 226 -10.42 11.77 -6.24
C ASP A 226 -11.54 12.52 -5.52
N TYR A 227 -12.20 11.91 -4.53
CA TYR A 227 -13.13 12.59 -3.63
C TYR A 227 -12.46 13.75 -2.86
N CYS A 228 -11.27 13.51 -2.30
CA CYS A 228 -10.51 14.57 -1.61
C CYS A 228 -10.19 15.74 -2.55
N GLN A 229 -9.81 15.48 -3.80
CA GLN A 229 -9.56 16.54 -4.78
C GLN A 229 -10.83 17.31 -5.14
N ALA A 230 -11.95 16.60 -5.34
CA ALA A 230 -13.24 17.23 -5.61
C ALA A 230 -13.68 18.16 -4.47
N LYS A 231 -13.52 17.71 -3.22
CA LYS A 231 -13.83 18.51 -2.02
C LYS A 231 -12.96 19.76 -1.92
N ILE A 232 -11.66 19.66 -2.20
CA ILE A 232 -10.75 20.83 -2.22
C ILE A 232 -11.20 21.81 -3.31
N ALA A 233 -11.56 21.33 -4.51
CA ALA A 233 -12.04 22.17 -5.60
C ALA A 233 -13.36 22.88 -5.24
N GLU A 234 -14.27 22.19 -4.55
CA GLU A 234 -15.53 22.77 -4.05
C GLU A 234 -15.26 23.87 -3.02
N GLN A 235 -14.39 23.64 -2.05
CA GLN A 235 -13.99 24.65 -1.06
C GLN A 235 -13.34 25.87 -1.73
N GLN A 236 -12.46 25.67 -2.72
CA GLN A 236 -11.85 26.76 -3.48
C GLN A 236 -12.90 27.56 -4.26
N ASN A 237 -13.89 26.89 -4.83
CA ASN A 237 -14.98 27.55 -5.54
C ASN A 237 -15.85 28.39 -4.58
N GLU A 238 -16.14 27.88 -3.37
CA GLU A 238 -16.86 28.65 -2.35
C GLU A 238 -16.08 29.91 -1.91
N VAL A 239 -14.77 29.77 -1.66
CA VAL A 239 -13.92 30.92 -1.35
C VAL A 239 -13.90 31.90 -2.51
N GLY A 240 -13.80 31.44 -3.76
CA GLY A 240 -13.86 32.26 -4.96
C GLY A 240 -15.18 33.02 -5.08
N LYS A 241 -16.34 32.38 -4.82
CA LYS A 241 -17.64 33.02 -4.78
C LYS A 241 -17.69 34.13 -3.72
N LYS A 242 -17.29 33.85 -2.48
CA LYS A 242 -17.25 34.83 -1.38
C LYS A 242 -16.36 36.01 -1.73
N LEU A 243 -15.17 35.76 -2.28
CA LEU A 243 -14.27 36.84 -2.71
C LEU A 243 -14.88 37.69 -3.81
N THR A 244 -15.54 37.08 -4.80
CA THR A 244 -16.22 37.80 -5.89
C THR A 244 -17.34 38.67 -5.36
N VAL A 245 -18.14 38.19 -4.40
CA VAL A 245 -19.20 38.97 -3.74
C VAL A 245 -18.60 40.19 -3.05
N ILE A 246 -17.57 39.99 -2.20
CA ILE A 246 -16.93 41.09 -1.47
C ILE A 246 -16.31 42.10 -2.43
N ALA A 247 -15.58 41.62 -3.45
CA ALA A 247 -14.92 42.47 -4.42
C ALA A 247 -15.96 43.31 -5.20
N SER A 248 -17.08 42.72 -5.65
CA SER A 248 -18.11 43.45 -6.41
C SER A 248 -18.86 44.47 -5.55
N LEU A 249 -19.14 44.17 -4.27
CA LEU A 249 -19.77 45.10 -3.32
C LEU A 249 -18.89 46.32 -2.99
N VAL A 250 -17.56 46.19 -3.13
CA VAL A 250 -16.63 47.30 -2.95
C VAL A 250 -16.35 48.03 -4.27
N LEU A 251 -16.12 47.29 -5.35
CA LEU A 251 -15.66 47.84 -6.64
C LEU A 251 -16.72 48.71 -7.29
N VAL A 252 -18.00 48.27 -7.33
CA VAL A 252 -19.07 49.01 -7.99
C VAL A 252 -19.36 50.35 -7.33
N PRO A 253 -19.55 50.45 -6.00
CA PRO A 253 -19.62 51.76 -5.31
C PRO A 253 -18.38 52.61 -5.52
N SER A 254 -17.18 52.03 -5.43
CA SER A 254 -15.93 52.77 -5.61
C SER A 254 -15.80 53.36 -7.01
N PHE A 255 -16.23 52.61 -8.04
CA PHE A 255 -16.29 53.09 -9.41
C PHE A 255 -17.27 54.29 -9.53
N ILE A 256 -18.46 54.17 -8.94
CA ILE A 256 -19.44 55.25 -8.94
C ILE A 256 -18.89 56.51 -8.26
N VAL A 257 -18.31 56.37 -7.08
CA VAL A 257 -17.67 57.48 -6.33
C VAL A 257 -16.55 58.09 -7.15
N GLY A 258 -15.68 57.28 -7.76
CA GLY A 258 -14.58 57.74 -8.60
C GLY A 258 -15.06 58.49 -9.86
N PHE A 259 -16.11 57.99 -10.52
CA PHE A 259 -16.71 58.64 -11.69
C PHE A 259 -17.32 60.03 -11.34
N TYR A 260 -18.10 60.08 -10.27
CA TYR A 260 -18.71 61.35 -9.82
C TYR A 260 -17.70 62.28 -9.13
N GLY A 261 -16.57 61.76 -8.63
CA GLY A 261 -15.48 62.54 -8.06
C GLY A 261 -14.56 63.20 -9.10
N GLN A 262 -14.64 62.81 -10.37
CA GLN A 262 -13.99 63.54 -11.45
C GLN A 262 -14.67 64.91 -11.57
N ASN A 263 -13.94 65.99 -11.31
CA ASN A 263 -14.43 67.38 -11.34
C ASN A 263 -15.08 67.73 -12.67
N PHE A 264 -16.36 67.55 -12.75
CA PHE A 264 -17.15 68.24 -13.82
C PHE A 264 -17.20 69.68 -13.43
N ALA A 265 -16.47 70.54 -14.15
CA ALA A 265 -16.50 71.96 -14.02
C ALA A 265 -17.93 72.48 -14.39
N GLY A 266 -18.77 72.70 -13.40
CA GLY A 266 -20.13 73.14 -13.55
C GLY A 266 -20.73 73.60 -12.22
N GLU A 267 -21.61 74.57 -12.30
CA GLU A 267 -22.19 75.35 -11.22
C GLU A 267 -22.54 74.58 -9.96
N PHE A 268 -22.29 75.18 -8.80
CA PHE A 268 -22.46 74.66 -7.42
C PHE A 268 -23.82 73.97 -7.15
N ARG A 269 -24.88 74.34 -7.94
CA ARG A 269 -26.21 73.75 -7.87
C ARG A 269 -26.26 72.32 -8.44
N ALA A 270 -25.43 72.00 -9.44
CA ALA A 270 -25.29 70.70 -10.04
C ALA A 270 -24.58 69.66 -9.09
N TRP A 271 -23.75 70.16 -8.18
CA TRP A 271 -23.02 69.30 -7.22
C TRP A 271 -23.98 68.63 -6.22
N PHE A 272 -25.01 69.34 -5.72
CA PHE A 272 -25.97 68.81 -4.75
C PHE A 272 -26.83 67.69 -5.36
N TRP A 273 -27.24 67.84 -6.62
CA TRP A 273 -27.98 66.83 -7.38
C TRP A 273 -27.03 65.65 -7.73
N GLY A 274 -25.80 65.89 -8.06
CA GLY A 274 -24.79 64.87 -8.35
C GLY A 274 -24.52 63.94 -7.15
N PHE A 275 -24.42 64.50 -5.92
CA PHE A 275 -24.24 63.73 -4.70
C PHE A 275 -25.46 62.82 -4.40
N GLY A 276 -26.69 63.38 -4.47
CA GLY A 276 -27.91 62.61 -4.24
C GLY A 276 -28.10 61.47 -5.25
N VAL A 277 -27.83 61.76 -6.54
CA VAL A 277 -27.90 60.75 -7.61
C VAL A 277 -26.82 59.66 -7.42
N SER A 278 -25.58 60.03 -7.10
CA SER A 278 -24.50 59.03 -6.86
C SER A 278 -24.83 58.13 -5.68
N LEU A 279 -25.34 58.68 -4.58
CA LEU A 279 -25.73 57.89 -3.40
C LEU A 279 -26.90 56.95 -3.71
N GLY A 280 -27.92 57.46 -4.44
CA GLY A 280 -29.05 56.66 -4.90
C GLY A 280 -28.62 55.51 -5.82
N LEU A 281 -27.67 55.77 -6.71
CA LEU A 281 -27.12 54.76 -7.63
C LEU A 281 -26.32 53.70 -6.88
N ILE A 282 -25.52 54.08 -5.89
CA ILE A 282 -24.79 53.15 -5.01
C ILE A 282 -25.76 52.25 -4.25
N LEU A 283 -26.79 52.83 -3.63
CA LEU A 283 -27.78 52.03 -2.90
C LEU A 283 -28.54 51.09 -3.83
N ALA A 284 -29.01 51.56 -4.99
CA ALA A 284 -29.73 50.75 -5.96
C ALA A 284 -28.88 49.59 -6.50
N THR A 285 -27.62 49.86 -6.90
CA THR A 285 -26.72 48.84 -7.39
C THR A 285 -26.34 47.82 -6.30
N THR A 286 -26.12 48.27 -5.06
CA THR A 286 -25.83 47.38 -3.93
C THR A 286 -27.01 46.45 -3.62
N VAL A 287 -28.25 47.00 -3.62
CA VAL A 287 -29.45 46.18 -3.41
C VAL A 287 -29.64 45.16 -4.54
N VAL A 288 -29.45 45.57 -5.80
CA VAL A 288 -29.53 44.66 -6.95
C VAL A 288 -28.46 43.58 -6.88
N GLN A 289 -27.24 43.92 -6.51
CA GLN A 289 -26.16 42.93 -6.34
C GLN A 289 -26.49 41.91 -5.23
N LEU A 290 -26.94 42.36 -4.08
CA LEU A 290 -27.32 41.47 -2.96
C LEU A 290 -28.50 40.58 -3.36
N ALA A 291 -29.51 41.11 -4.04
CA ALA A 291 -30.64 40.33 -4.56
C ALA A 291 -30.16 39.26 -5.56
N LEU A 292 -29.27 39.63 -6.48
CA LEU A 292 -28.71 38.74 -7.49
C LEU A 292 -27.88 37.61 -6.85
N PHE A 293 -27.01 37.96 -5.89
CA PHE A 293 -26.17 36.95 -5.19
C PHE A 293 -27.03 36.00 -4.34
N ARG A 294 -28.06 36.53 -3.67
CA ARG A 294 -29.00 35.69 -2.94
C ARG A 294 -29.80 34.79 -3.87
N TRP A 295 -30.25 35.28 -5.02
CA TRP A 295 -30.94 34.47 -6.03
C TRP A 295 -30.06 33.37 -6.58
N ARG A 296 -28.78 33.66 -6.80
CA ARG A 296 -27.76 32.69 -7.24
C ARG A 296 -27.24 31.79 -6.13
N ARG A 297 -27.72 31.94 -4.90
CA ARG A 297 -27.25 31.20 -3.70
C ARG A 297 -25.73 31.33 -3.47
N TRP A 298 -25.18 32.50 -3.71
CA TRP A 298 -23.78 32.79 -3.42
C TRP A 298 -23.60 33.35 -1.99
N ILE A 299 -24.73 33.81 -1.41
CA ILE A 299 -24.89 34.29 -0.03
C ILE A 299 -26.11 33.59 0.57
#